data_8f123bc3ae0954eb9710cb69b51c5047
#
_entry.id   8f123bc3ae0954eb9710cb69b51c5047
#
_cell.length_a   1.000
_cell.length_b   1.000
_cell.length_c   1.000
_cell.angle_alpha   90.00
_cell.angle_beta   90.00
_cell.angle_gamma   90.00
#
_symmetry.space_group_name_H-M   'P 1'
#
loop_
_entity.id
_entity.type
_entity.pdbx_description
1 polymer ?
#
loop_
_entity_poly.entity_id
_entity_poly.type
_entity_poly.pdbx_seq_one_letter_code
_entity_poly.pdbx_strand_id
1 'polypeptide(L)'
;MMDAIKLFLFFVDVFFVIYLIGYSTFLFLSVVVGASELYEKRMDEKMKGTLRHDFYIPISIIVPAHNEEMTVVDTVFSLLEQDYKLYEIIVVDDGSTDRTVEYLVDSFHMKRINRPIRKRVHCKKEQAIYETVYNGISITLVQKENGGKADSLNMGINISNYPYFICMDADSMLQRNSLYEIAKPILEDDKVVACGGQIAVSNGIRLVKGEVSDYSMPKKLIVAMQVLEYERSFLASRIFMNRYNGNLIISGAFGIFKKETVLLAGGYDDSTMGEDMELVVKLHVFCRSNHIDYSIQYAPDAICWSQVPRNLKDLIKQRRRWHIGLFESLTKYKNAVGRSEERRVGKECRSRW
;
A
#
# COMPACT_ATOMS: atom_id res chain seq x y z
N MET A 1 16.39 -6.06 49.60
CA MET A 1 16.69 -6.40 48.16
C MET A 1 15.68 -7.37 47.61
N MET A 2 15.33 -8.49 48.27
CA MET A 2 14.37 -9.50 47.81
C MET A 2 12.94 -8.94 47.68
N ASP A 3 12.50 -8.06 48.58
CA ASP A 3 11.15 -7.47 48.54
C ASP A 3 11.01 -6.42 47.41
N ALA A 4 12.08 -5.68 47.09
CA ALA A 4 12.08 -4.76 45.96
C ALA A 4 11.98 -5.50 44.60
N ILE A 5 12.62 -6.69 44.48
CA ILE A 5 12.52 -7.53 43.26
C ILE A 5 11.10 -8.10 43.17
N LYS A 6 10.50 -8.59 44.24
CA LYS A 6 9.12 -9.08 44.26
C LYS A 6 8.13 -7.99 43.85
N LEU A 7 8.29 -6.79 44.40
CA LEU A 7 7.45 -5.64 44.04
C LEU A 7 7.59 -5.25 42.55
N PHE A 8 8.82 -5.24 42.05
CA PHE A 8 9.08 -4.98 40.63
C PHE A 8 8.42 -6.03 39.73
N LEU A 9 8.58 -7.34 40.02
CA LEU A 9 7.95 -8.42 39.27
C LEU A 9 6.42 -8.30 39.34
N PHE A 10 5.84 -7.97 40.46
CA PHE A 10 4.40 -7.73 40.59
C PHE A 10 3.89 -6.64 39.64
N PHE A 11 4.59 -5.49 39.55
CA PHE A 11 4.23 -4.43 38.62
C PHE A 11 4.38 -4.86 37.17
N VAL A 12 5.39 -5.64 36.81
CA VAL A 12 5.59 -6.23 35.47
C VAL A 12 4.43 -7.16 35.14
N ASP A 13 4.05 -8.04 36.05
CA ASP A 13 2.94 -8.97 35.86
C ASP A 13 1.60 -8.24 35.68
N VAL A 14 1.31 -7.24 36.51
CA VAL A 14 0.11 -6.41 36.39
C VAL A 14 0.08 -5.67 35.04
N PHE A 15 1.23 -5.11 34.61
CA PHE A 15 1.33 -4.47 33.30
C PHE A 15 1.01 -5.45 32.16
N PHE A 16 1.59 -6.64 32.19
CA PHE A 16 1.33 -7.66 31.15
C PHE A 16 -0.11 -8.14 31.16
N VAL A 17 -0.73 -8.31 32.33
CA VAL A 17 -2.16 -8.69 32.41
C VAL A 17 -3.06 -7.61 31.80
N ILE A 18 -2.83 -6.33 32.15
CA ILE A 18 -3.58 -5.20 31.56
C ILE A 18 -3.37 -5.15 30.05
N TYR A 19 -2.11 -5.28 29.61
CA TYR A 19 -1.77 -5.30 28.18
C TYR A 19 -2.50 -6.45 27.44
N LEU A 20 -2.45 -7.67 27.99
CA LEU A 20 -3.11 -8.84 27.39
C LEU A 20 -4.64 -8.69 27.32
N ILE A 21 -5.26 -8.16 28.38
CA ILE A 21 -6.71 -7.90 28.38
C ILE A 21 -7.04 -6.85 27.29
N GLY A 22 -6.32 -5.73 27.25
CA GLY A 22 -6.55 -4.68 26.26
C GLY A 22 -6.33 -5.18 24.83
N TYR A 23 -5.25 -5.92 24.59
CA TYR A 23 -4.94 -6.49 23.27
C TYR A 23 -5.97 -7.54 22.84
N SER A 24 -6.37 -8.45 23.74
CA SER A 24 -7.40 -9.46 23.44
C SER A 24 -8.77 -8.82 23.17
N THR A 25 -9.14 -7.79 23.93
CA THR A 25 -10.35 -7.02 23.68
C THR A 25 -10.32 -6.33 22.32
N PHE A 26 -9.19 -5.70 21.97
CA PHE A 26 -9.01 -5.09 20.65
C PHE A 26 -9.14 -6.13 19.52
N LEU A 27 -8.50 -7.29 19.66
CA LEU A 27 -8.63 -8.37 18.66
C LEU A 27 -10.06 -8.86 18.52
N PHE A 28 -10.75 -9.09 19.64
CA PHE A 28 -12.14 -9.53 19.64
C PHE A 28 -13.05 -8.51 18.93
N LEU A 29 -12.95 -7.23 19.30
CA LEU A 29 -13.71 -6.16 18.65
C LEU A 29 -13.38 -6.03 17.17
N SER A 30 -12.12 -6.17 16.79
CA SER A 30 -11.71 -6.12 15.38
C SER A 30 -12.36 -7.24 14.55
N VAL A 31 -12.46 -8.45 15.11
CA VAL A 31 -13.10 -9.59 14.43
C VAL A 31 -14.62 -9.37 14.33
N VAL A 32 -15.26 -8.95 15.41
CA VAL A 32 -16.73 -8.74 15.43
C VAL A 32 -17.13 -7.63 14.47
N VAL A 33 -16.46 -6.47 14.54
CA VAL A 33 -16.76 -5.34 13.63
C VAL A 33 -16.39 -5.69 12.18
N GLY A 34 -15.24 -6.33 11.96
CA GLY A 34 -14.81 -6.75 10.61
C GLY A 34 -15.82 -7.73 9.99
N ALA A 35 -16.32 -8.70 10.75
CA ALA A 35 -17.33 -9.64 10.28
C ALA A 35 -18.66 -8.95 9.97
N SER A 36 -19.11 -8.00 10.81
CA SER A 36 -20.31 -7.20 10.58
C SER A 36 -20.23 -6.39 9.30
N GLU A 37 -19.14 -5.64 9.10
CA GLU A 37 -18.89 -4.81 7.90
C GLU A 37 -18.86 -5.67 6.62
N LEU A 38 -18.17 -6.81 6.65
CA LEU A 38 -18.14 -7.74 5.50
C LEU A 38 -19.50 -8.34 5.20
N TYR A 39 -20.29 -8.63 6.24
CA TYR A 39 -21.64 -9.14 6.08
C TYR A 39 -22.57 -8.08 5.47
N GLU A 40 -22.56 -6.85 5.99
CA GLU A 40 -23.35 -5.73 5.48
C GLU A 40 -23.01 -5.46 4.02
N LYS A 41 -21.71 -5.39 3.68
CA LYS A 41 -21.24 -5.20 2.31
C LYS A 41 -21.75 -6.29 1.35
N ARG A 42 -21.66 -7.56 1.75
CA ARG A 42 -22.18 -8.68 0.95
C ARG A 42 -23.71 -8.63 0.76
N MET A 43 -24.44 -8.18 1.76
CA MET A 43 -25.89 -8.00 1.66
C MET A 43 -26.23 -6.86 0.70
N ASP A 44 -25.53 -5.74 0.78
CA ASP A 44 -25.69 -4.60 -0.13
C ASP A 44 -25.40 -4.97 -1.57
N GLU A 45 -24.34 -5.73 -1.83
CA GLU A 45 -23.98 -6.21 -3.18
C GLU A 45 -25.06 -7.15 -3.74
N LYS A 46 -25.64 -8.01 -2.91
CA LYS A 46 -26.77 -8.87 -3.30
C LYS A 46 -28.03 -8.07 -3.62
N MET A 47 -28.30 -6.99 -2.88
CA MET A 47 -29.49 -6.16 -3.09
C MET A 47 -29.34 -5.21 -4.30
N LYS A 48 -28.15 -4.65 -4.50
CA LYS A 48 -27.86 -3.72 -5.61
C LYS A 48 -27.78 -4.42 -6.98
N GLY A 49 -27.74 -5.76 -6.97
CA GLY A 49 -27.51 -6.55 -8.19
C GLY A 49 -26.15 -6.27 -8.81
N THR A 50 -25.82 -6.97 -9.88
CA THR A 50 -24.55 -6.81 -10.61
C THR A 50 -24.58 -5.58 -11.52
N LEU A 51 -24.98 -4.42 -11.00
CA LEU A 51 -24.81 -3.15 -11.72
C LEU A 51 -23.34 -2.78 -11.67
N ARG A 52 -22.55 -3.38 -12.56
CA ARG A 52 -21.23 -2.85 -12.90
C ARG A 52 -21.45 -1.47 -13.50
N HIS A 53 -21.11 -0.44 -12.76
CA HIS A 53 -21.06 0.89 -13.32
C HIS A 53 -19.92 0.93 -14.33
N ASP A 54 -20.20 1.32 -15.56
CA ASP A 54 -19.20 1.53 -16.62
C ASP A 54 -18.35 2.81 -16.38
N PHE A 55 -18.24 3.24 -15.14
CA PHE A 55 -17.41 4.38 -14.74
C PHE A 55 -16.04 3.89 -14.28
N TYR A 56 -15.01 4.45 -14.91
CA TYR A 56 -13.61 4.16 -14.62
C TYR A 56 -12.88 5.45 -14.29
N ILE A 57 -12.11 5.44 -13.20
CA ILE A 57 -11.15 6.52 -12.94
C ILE A 57 -9.84 6.22 -13.66
N PRO A 58 -9.15 7.22 -14.23
CA PRO A 58 -7.85 7.01 -14.85
C PRO A 58 -6.78 6.68 -13.80
N ILE A 59 -6.05 5.57 -13.98
CA ILE A 59 -5.08 5.07 -13.00
C ILE A 59 -3.72 4.83 -13.65
N SER A 60 -2.64 5.35 -13.05
CA SER A 60 -1.26 5.05 -13.40
C SER A 60 -0.71 4.00 -12.43
N ILE A 61 -0.36 2.80 -12.90
CA ILE A 61 0.24 1.75 -12.07
C ILE A 61 1.75 1.93 -12.09
N ILE A 62 2.35 2.22 -10.94
CA ILE A 62 3.79 2.45 -10.79
C ILE A 62 4.43 1.22 -10.16
N VAL A 63 5.37 0.63 -10.88
CA VAL A 63 6.08 -0.59 -10.48
C VAL A 63 7.57 -0.26 -10.37
N PRO A 64 8.10 0.02 -9.18
CA PRO A 64 9.53 0.15 -8.96
C PRO A 64 10.20 -1.22 -9.08
N ALA A 65 11.28 -1.32 -9.84
CA ALA A 65 12.03 -2.55 -10.08
C ALA A 65 13.52 -2.32 -9.84
N HIS A 66 14.18 -3.26 -9.15
CA HIS A 66 15.63 -3.28 -8.99
C HIS A 66 16.14 -4.72 -8.93
N ASN A 67 16.84 -5.15 -10.00
CA ASN A 67 17.31 -6.52 -10.17
C ASN A 67 16.17 -7.56 -10.10
N GLU A 68 15.15 -7.35 -10.92
CA GLU A 68 13.92 -8.16 -10.97
C GLU A 68 13.77 -8.89 -12.32
N GLU A 69 14.89 -9.29 -12.95
CA GLU A 69 14.88 -9.96 -14.26
C GLU A 69 14.00 -11.22 -14.32
N MET A 70 13.77 -11.87 -13.17
CA MET A 70 13.00 -13.11 -13.08
C MET A 70 11.48 -12.89 -12.95
N THR A 71 11.04 -11.72 -12.53
CA THR A 71 9.65 -11.48 -12.10
C THR A 71 8.96 -10.36 -12.85
N VAL A 72 9.69 -9.31 -13.22
CA VAL A 72 9.10 -8.05 -13.72
C VAL A 72 8.27 -8.23 -14.98
N VAL A 73 8.67 -9.10 -15.91
CA VAL A 73 7.93 -9.36 -17.16
C VAL A 73 6.60 -10.02 -16.85
N ASP A 74 6.59 -11.05 -15.99
CA ASP A 74 5.38 -11.74 -15.56
C ASP A 74 4.44 -10.80 -14.79
N THR A 75 4.99 -9.91 -13.98
CA THR A 75 4.23 -8.88 -13.26
C THR A 75 3.53 -7.94 -14.25
N VAL A 76 4.22 -7.43 -15.28
CA VAL A 76 3.61 -6.57 -16.29
C VAL A 76 2.54 -7.33 -17.09
N PHE A 77 2.76 -8.60 -17.47
CA PHE A 77 1.71 -9.42 -18.11
C PHE A 77 0.50 -9.61 -17.19
N SER A 78 0.69 -9.85 -15.91
CA SER A 78 -0.41 -9.95 -14.92
C SER A 78 -1.23 -8.65 -14.82
N LEU A 79 -0.58 -7.49 -14.97
CA LEU A 79 -1.25 -6.20 -15.00
C LEU A 79 -2.06 -5.99 -16.29
N LEU A 80 -1.60 -6.52 -17.41
CA LEU A 80 -2.33 -6.46 -18.69
C LEU A 80 -3.58 -7.35 -18.73
N GLU A 81 -3.72 -8.29 -17.81
CA GLU A 81 -4.88 -9.18 -17.68
C GLU A 81 -6.00 -8.61 -16.78
N GLN A 82 -5.84 -7.39 -16.25
CA GLN A 82 -6.83 -6.75 -15.37
C GLN A 82 -8.13 -6.42 -16.15
N ASP A 83 -9.26 -6.68 -15.51
CA ASP A 83 -10.59 -6.30 -16.02
C ASP A 83 -10.87 -4.81 -15.71
N TYR A 84 -10.05 -3.94 -16.32
CA TYR A 84 -10.13 -2.48 -16.16
C TYR A 84 -9.75 -1.80 -17.48
N LYS A 85 -10.42 -0.70 -17.85
CA LYS A 85 -10.26 -0.11 -19.18
C LYS A 85 -9.35 1.11 -19.25
N LEU A 86 -9.19 1.83 -18.15
CA LEU A 86 -8.58 3.17 -18.17
C LEU A 86 -7.37 3.23 -17.24
N TYR A 87 -6.26 2.63 -17.67
CA TYR A 87 -4.99 2.66 -16.92
C TYR A 87 -3.77 2.67 -17.83
N GLU A 88 -2.64 3.03 -17.27
CA GLU A 88 -1.31 2.91 -17.84
C GLU A 88 -0.37 2.20 -16.86
N ILE A 89 0.69 1.59 -17.38
CA ILE A 89 1.71 0.91 -16.57
C ILE A 89 3.02 1.68 -16.69
N ILE A 90 3.65 1.99 -15.56
CA ILE A 90 4.91 2.71 -15.48
C ILE A 90 5.88 1.85 -14.67
N VAL A 91 6.83 1.22 -15.33
CA VAL A 91 7.92 0.51 -14.66
C VAL A 91 9.07 1.48 -14.46
N VAL A 92 9.55 1.60 -13.23
CA VAL A 92 10.70 2.45 -12.91
C VAL A 92 11.86 1.58 -12.47
N ASP A 93 12.83 1.43 -13.37
CA ASP A 93 14.07 0.72 -13.10
C ASP A 93 15.01 1.58 -12.26
N ASP A 94 15.30 1.14 -11.04
CA ASP A 94 16.13 1.82 -10.06
C ASP A 94 17.62 1.47 -10.20
N GLY A 95 18.14 1.57 -11.43
CA GLY A 95 19.54 1.29 -11.73
C GLY A 95 19.89 -0.19 -11.56
N SER A 96 19.10 -1.08 -12.15
CA SER A 96 19.38 -2.51 -12.17
C SER A 96 20.72 -2.81 -12.87
N THR A 97 21.39 -3.84 -12.38
CA THR A 97 22.67 -4.34 -12.91
C THR A 97 22.54 -5.68 -13.62
N ASP A 98 21.35 -6.29 -13.56
CA ASP A 98 20.95 -7.50 -14.25
C ASP A 98 20.25 -7.19 -15.59
N ARG A 99 19.55 -8.15 -16.16
CA ARG A 99 18.86 -8.02 -17.45
C ARG A 99 17.42 -7.50 -17.35
N THR A 100 17.02 -6.91 -16.22
CA THR A 100 15.65 -6.38 -16.00
C THR A 100 15.18 -5.47 -17.14
N VAL A 101 15.98 -4.47 -17.52
CA VAL A 101 15.64 -3.51 -18.58
C VAL A 101 15.59 -4.20 -19.95
N GLU A 102 16.58 -5.06 -20.25
CA GLU A 102 16.67 -5.78 -21.53
C GLU A 102 15.42 -6.66 -21.74
N TYR A 103 15.05 -7.45 -20.74
CA TYR A 103 13.89 -8.34 -20.83
C TYR A 103 12.56 -7.58 -21.01
N LEU A 104 12.38 -6.42 -20.35
CA LEU A 104 11.19 -5.58 -20.56
C LEU A 104 11.17 -5.00 -21.98
N VAL A 105 12.28 -4.44 -22.45
CA VAL A 105 12.37 -3.83 -23.81
C VAL A 105 12.07 -4.87 -24.87
N ASP A 106 12.65 -6.07 -24.77
CA ASP A 106 12.48 -7.14 -25.75
C ASP A 106 11.08 -7.74 -25.69
N SER A 107 10.55 -8.04 -24.50
CA SER A 107 9.23 -8.69 -24.35
C SER A 107 8.08 -7.81 -24.83
N PHE A 108 8.17 -6.50 -24.67
CA PHE A 108 7.12 -5.57 -25.06
C PHE A 108 7.46 -4.74 -26.30
N HIS A 109 8.60 -5.01 -26.98
CA HIS A 109 9.07 -4.29 -28.15
C HIS A 109 9.09 -2.77 -27.95
N MET A 110 9.61 -2.35 -26.80
CA MET A 110 9.59 -0.95 -26.38
C MET A 110 10.56 -0.10 -27.21
N LYS A 111 10.17 1.13 -27.50
CA LYS A 111 11.01 2.09 -28.24
C LYS A 111 11.54 3.16 -27.30
N ARG A 112 12.82 3.45 -27.41
CA ARG A 112 13.43 4.56 -26.68
C ARG A 112 12.87 5.88 -27.20
N ILE A 113 12.47 6.74 -26.28
CA ILE A 113 11.94 8.06 -26.59
C ILE A 113 12.69 9.14 -25.81
N ASN A 114 12.55 10.38 -26.26
CA ASN A 114 13.03 11.55 -25.56
C ASN A 114 11.84 12.39 -25.10
N ARG A 115 11.42 12.18 -23.85
CA ARG A 115 10.29 12.86 -23.22
C ARG A 115 10.78 13.63 -21.99
N PRO A 116 10.57 14.96 -21.90
CA PRO A 116 10.90 15.70 -20.70
C PRO A 116 9.98 15.32 -19.54
N ILE A 117 10.53 15.12 -18.35
CA ILE A 117 9.77 14.84 -17.13
C ILE A 117 9.67 16.12 -16.29
N ARG A 118 8.45 16.53 -15.98
CA ARG A 118 8.21 17.63 -15.04
C ARG A 118 8.33 17.13 -13.60
N LYS A 119 9.50 17.33 -12.97
CA LYS A 119 9.77 16.92 -11.59
C LYS A 119 9.03 17.84 -10.60
N ARG A 120 7.94 17.39 -10.05
CA ARG A 120 7.16 18.07 -9.00
C ARG A 120 7.58 17.63 -7.60
N VAL A 121 8.03 16.37 -7.47
CA VAL A 121 8.64 15.82 -6.26
C VAL A 121 10.06 15.38 -6.58
N HIS A 122 10.93 15.46 -5.57
CA HIS A 122 12.34 15.11 -5.72
C HIS A 122 12.50 13.65 -6.13
N CYS A 123 13.36 13.41 -7.11
CA CYS A 123 13.84 12.09 -7.51
C CYS A 123 15.15 12.23 -8.28
N LYS A 124 15.93 11.16 -8.31
CA LYS A 124 17.18 11.11 -9.07
C LYS A 124 16.95 11.22 -10.57
N LYS A 125 18.04 11.38 -11.33
CA LYS A 125 17.97 11.65 -12.75
C LYS A 125 17.60 10.41 -13.55
N GLU A 126 16.71 10.58 -14.53
CA GLU A 126 16.43 9.61 -15.57
C GLU A 126 17.61 9.46 -16.54
N GLN A 127 17.86 8.24 -16.99
CA GLN A 127 18.91 7.88 -17.95
C GLN A 127 18.32 7.57 -19.33
N ALA A 128 17.19 6.86 -19.34
CA ALA A 128 16.47 6.53 -20.56
C ALA A 128 14.98 6.32 -20.27
N ILE A 129 14.14 6.57 -21.28
CA ILE A 129 12.72 6.31 -21.26
C ILE A 129 12.38 5.48 -22.49
N TYR A 130 11.58 4.44 -22.27
CA TYR A 130 11.07 3.59 -23.33
C TYR A 130 9.55 3.52 -23.23
N GLU A 131 8.88 3.51 -24.36
CA GLU A 131 7.41 3.43 -24.39
C GLU A 131 6.96 2.41 -25.44
N THR A 132 5.80 1.82 -25.17
CA THR A 132 5.06 0.98 -26.11
C THR A 132 3.57 1.07 -25.78
N VAL A 133 2.75 0.57 -26.70
CA VAL A 133 1.32 0.33 -26.46
C VAL A 133 1.04 -1.14 -26.70
N TYR A 134 0.58 -1.84 -25.68
CA TYR A 134 0.25 -3.26 -25.77
C TYR A 134 -1.23 -3.45 -25.48
N ASN A 135 -1.99 -4.03 -26.44
CA ASN A 135 -3.45 -4.20 -26.34
C ASN A 135 -4.22 -2.92 -25.96
N GLY A 136 -3.76 -1.74 -26.42
CA GLY A 136 -4.38 -0.45 -26.12
C GLY A 136 -3.97 0.17 -24.79
N ILE A 137 -3.12 -0.50 -24.00
CA ILE A 137 -2.58 -0.02 -22.72
C ILE A 137 -1.18 0.54 -22.93
N SER A 138 -0.94 1.76 -22.48
CA SER A 138 0.38 2.39 -22.52
C SER A 138 1.28 1.78 -21.46
N ILE A 139 2.49 1.39 -21.87
CA ILE A 139 3.55 0.89 -20.99
C ILE A 139 4.76 1.81 -21.13
N THR A 140 5.19 2.41 -20.04
CA THR A 140 6.38 3.26 -19.97
C THR A 140 7.40 2.61 -19.06
N LEU A 141 8.65 2.48 -19.53
CA LEU A 141 9.80 2.08 -18.72
C LEU A 141 10.73 3.28 -18.55
N VAL A 142 11.02 3.65 -17.31
CA VAL A 142 11.98 4.70 -16.97
C VAL A 142 13.19 4.07 -16.31
N GLN A 143 14.32 4.16 -16.94
CA GLN A 143 15.61 3.79 -16.35
C GLN A 143 16.23 5.00 -15.67
N LYS A 144 16.61 4.89 -14.39
CA LYS A 144 17.18 6.00 -13.61
C LYS A 144 18.39 5.58 -12.77
N GLU A 145 19.08 6.56 -12.21
CA GLU A 145 20.12 6.32 -11.21
C GLU A 145 19.50 5.71 -9.94
N ASN A 146 20.19 4.74 -9.33
CA ASN A 146 19.71 4.08 -8.11
C ASN A 146 19.48 5.08 -6.98
N GLY A 147 18.27 5.12 -6.45
CA GLY A 147 17.83 6.02 -5.38
C GLY A 147 16.95 5.34 -4.34
N GLY A 148 16.63 4.05 -4.53
CA GLY A 148 15.73 3.29 -3.69
C GLY A 148 14.26 3.38 -4.12
N LYS A 149 13.42 2.57 -3.46
CA LYS A 149 12.00 2.41 -3.81
C LYS A 149 11.20 3.71 -3.75
N ALA A 150 11.36 4.49 -2.69
CA ALA A 150 10.67 5.78 -2.51
C ALA A 150 10.99 6.77 -3.63
N ASP A 151 12.27 6.89 -4.00
CA ASP A 151 12.73 7.74 -5.11
C ASP A 151 12.16 7.25 -6.45
N SER A 152 12.09 5.94 -6.67
CA SER A 152 11.50 5.35 -7.87
C SER A 152 9.98 5.57 -7.96
N LEU A 153 9.27 5.51 -6.84
CA LEU A 153 7.85 5.87 -6.77
C LEU A 153 7.65 7.36 -7.08
N ASN A 154 8.50 8.25 -6.56
CA ASN A 154 8.48 9.68 -6.89
C ASN A 154 8.72 9.94 -8.40
N MET A 155 9.64 9.21 -9.01
CA MET A 155 9.86 9.26 -10.46
C MET A 155 8.59 8.84 -11.21
N GLY A 156 7.97 7.73 -10.82
CA GLY A 156 6.72 7.25 -11.40
C GLY A 156 5.58 8.27 -11.26
N ILE A 157 5.44 8.92 -10.09
CA ILE A 157 4.45 9.99 -9.88
C ILE A 157 4.72 11.19 -10.80
N ASN A 158 5.99 11.58 -10.99
CA ASN A 158 6.34 12.70 -11.86
C ASN A 158 6.01 12.45 -13.34
N ILE A 159 6.18 11.21 -13.82
CA ILE A 159 5.96 10.86 -15.23
C ILE A 159 4.51 10.41 -15.52
N SER A 160 3.75 10.00 -14.51
CA SER A 160 2.37 9.52 -14.67
C SER A 160 1.45 10.56 -15.28
N ASN A 161 0.50 10.12 -16.13
CA ASN A 161 -0.43 11.01 -16.83
C ASN A 161 -1.75 11.18 -16.06
N TYR A 162 -2.13 10.22 -15.23
CA TYR A 162 -3.46 10.15 -14.63
C TYR A 162 -3.53 10.75 -13.21
N PRO A 163 -4.75 11.12 -12.74
CA PRO A 163 -4.96 11.80 -11.46
C PRO A 163 -4.83 10.87 -10.25
N TYR A 164 -4.89 9.55 -10.47
CA TYR A 164 -4.68 8.55 -9.44
C TYR A 164 -3.53 7.65 -9.84
N PHE A 165 -2.75 7.21 -8.85
CA PHE A 165 -1.72 6.21 -9.08
C PHE A 165 -1.81 5.08 -8.08
N ILE A 166 -1.38 3.90 -8.52
CA ILE A 166 -1.20 2.71 -7.69
C ILE A 166 0.30 2.46 -7.55
N CYS A 167 0.78 2.20 -6.34
CA CYS A 167 2.10 1.60 -6.13
C CYS A 167 1.95 0.08 -6.03
N MET A 168 2.88 -0.66 -6.67
CA MET A 168 2.88 -2.12 -6.67
C MET A 168 4.31 -2.65 -6.74
N ASP A 169 4.62 -3.70 -5.97
CA ASP A 169 5.93 -4.35 -6.02
C ASP A 169 6.10 -5.19 -7.30
N ALA A 170 7.33 -5.23 -7.85
CA ALA A 170 7.65 -5.93 -9.10
C ALA A 170 7.61 -7.48 -9.00
N ASP A 171 7.41 -8.03 -7.81
CA ASP A 171 7.27 -9.46 -7.52
C ASP A 171 5.84 -9.86 -7.11
N SER A 172 4.90 -8.92 -7.22
CA SER A 172 3.51 -9.10 -6.81
C SER A 172 2.57 -9.27 -8.01
N MET A 173 1.42 -9.93 -7.81
CA MET A 173 0.42 -10.17 -8.85
C MET A 173 -0.95 -9.72 -8.36
N LEU A 174 -1.72 -9.07 -9.23
CA LEU A 174 -3.09 -8.67 -8.92
C LEU A 174 -4.10 -9.74 -9.32
N GLN A 175 -5.13 -9.91 -8.49
CA GLN A 175 -6.32 -10.63 -8.91
C GLN A 175 -7.03 -9.82 -9.99
N ARG A 176 -7.71 -10.52 -10.93
CA ARG A 176 -8.24 -9.95 -12.17
C ARG A 176 -9.13 -8.71 -12.01
N ASN A 177 -9.92 -8.65 -10.93
CA ASN A 177 -10.82 -7.53 -10.64
C ASN A 177 -10.25 -6.49 -9.67
N SER A 178 -9.00 -6.61 -9.25
CA SER A 178 -8.45 -5.81 -8.15
C SER A 178 -8.38 -4.32 -8.45
N LEU A 179 -8.15 -3.92 -9.70
CA LEU A 179 -8.19 -2.50 -10.09
C LEU A 179 -9.58 -1.90 -9.97
N TYR A 180 -10.62 -2.68 -10.29
CA TYR A 180 -12.00 -2.24 -10.13
C TYR A 180 -12.36 -2.08 -8.65
N GLU A 181 -12.04 -3.08 -7.84
CA GLU A 181 -12.37 -3.09 -6.40
C GLU A 181 -11.64 -1.98 -5.61
N ILE A 182 -10.37 -1.68 -5.96
CA ILE A 182 -9.63 -0.62 -5.26
C ILE A 182 -10.06 0.78 -5.70
N ALA A 183 -10.60 0.93 -6.91
CA ALA A 183 -11.13 2.19 -7.41
C ALA A 183 -12.52 2.52 -6.87
N LYS A 184 -13.31 1.52 -6.46
CA LYS A 184 -14.70 1.65 -6.02
C LYS A 184 -14.89 2.65 -4.87
N PRO A 185 -14.12 2.64 -3.77
CA PRO A 185 -14.26 3.65 -2.70
C PRO A 185 -14.04 5.09 -3.17
N ILE A 186 -13.18 5.29 -4.17
CA ILE A 186 -12.91 6.63 -4.73
C ILE A 186 -14.07 7.10 -5.62
N LEU A 187 -14.73 6.16 -6.32
CA LEU A 187 -15.91 6.47 -7.13
C LEU A 187 -17.15 6.77 -6.25
N GLU A 188 -17.22 6.19 -5.06
CA GLU A 188 -18.34 6.35 -4.13
C GLU A 188 -18.21 7.62 -3.25
N ASP A 189 -16.98 8.09 -2.96
CA ASP A 189 -16.72 9.23 -2.08
C ASP A 189 -15.50 10.04 -2.58
N ASP A 190 -15.73 11.29 -2.99
CA ASP A 190 -14.72 12.23 -3.50
C ASP A 190 -13.69 12.68 -2.44
N LYS A 191 -13.99 12.47 -1.15
CA LYS A 191 -13.08 12.72 -0.02
C LYS A 191 -11.98 11.67 0.09
N VAL A 192 -12.09 10.53 -0.59
CA VAL A 192 -11.08 9.48 -0.55
C VAL A 192 -9.80 9.94 -1.24
N VAL A 193 -8.75 10.13 -0.44
CA VAL A 193 -7.42 10.54 -0.93
C VAL A 193 -6.47 9.36 -1.13
N ALA A 194 -6.75 8.24 -0.47
CA ALA A 194 -6.00 6.99 -0.62
C ALA A 194 -6.86 5.79 -0.23
N CYS A 195 -6.60 4.63 -0.85
CA CYS A 195 -7.23 3.38 -0.50
C CYS A 195 -6.22 2.23 -0.58
N GLY A 196 -6.16 1.40 0.45
CA GLY A 196 -5.33 0.20 0.48
C GLY A 196 -6.09 -1.04 0.07
N GLY A 197 -5.45 -1.94 -0.67
CA GLY A 197 -5.97 -3.28 -0.96
C GLY A 197 -5.50 -4.33 0.04
N GLN A 198 -6.07 -5.52 -0.06
CA GLN A 198 -5.66 -6.71 0.69
C GLN A 198 -4.38 -7.28 0.08
N ILE A 199 -3.39 -7.58 0.93
CA ILE A 199 -2.25 -8.38 0.54
C ILE A 199 -2.48 -9.81 1.01
N ALA A 200 -2.53 -10.72 0.06
CA ALA A 200 -2.68 -12.15 0.30
C ALA A 200 -1.38 -12.90 0.00
N VAL A 201 -1.16 -13.99 0.71
CA VAL A 201 0.07 -14.78 0.59
C VAL A 201 0.00 -15.70 -0.61
N SER A 202 0.88 -15.51 -1.60
CA SER A 202 0.92 -16.31 -2.83
C SER A 202 1.65 -17.66 -2.69
N ASN A 203 2.30 -17.93 -1.57
CA ASN A 203 3.03 -19.18 -1.34
C ASN A 203 2.06 -20.38 -1.28
N GLY A 204 2.03 -21.19 -2.33
CA GLY A 204 1.12 -22.34 -2.43
C GLY A 204 -0.15 -22.08 -3.25
N ILE A 205 -0.21 -20.93 -3.93
CA ILE A 205 -1.27 -20.57 -4.85
C ILE A 205 -0.73 -20.59 -6.27
N ARG A 206 -1.56 -21.04 -7.20
CA ARG A 206 -1.32 -20.94 -8.63
C ARG A 206 -2.32 -19.96 -9.23
N LEU A 207 -1.80 -18.86 -9.76
CA LEU A 207 -2.61 -17.89 -10.51
C LEU A 207 -2.53 -18.22 -12.01
N VAL A 208 -3.68 -18.19 -12.67
CA VAL A 208 -3.79 -18.32 -14.13
C VAL A 208 -4.72 -17.20 -14.60
N LYS A 209 -4.20 -16.31 -15.43
CA LYS A 209 -4.94 -15.13 -15.94
C LYS A 209 -5.57 -14.27 -14.82
N GLY A 210 -4.82 -14.03 -13.74
CA GLY A 210 -5.28 -13.24 -12.61
C GLY A 210 -6.35 -13.91 -11.73
N GLU A 211 -6.66 -15.19 -11.97
CA GLU A 211 -7.59 -15.97 -11.14
C GLU A 211 -6.87 -17.10 -10.39
N VAL A 212 -7.31 -17.40 -9.19
CA VAL A 212 -6.77 -18.51 -8.40
C VAL A 212 -7.27 -19.81 -9.00
N SER A 213 -6.34 -20.57 -9.63
CA SER A 213 -6.67 -21.87 -10.23
C SER A 213 -6.48 -23.04 -9.28
N ASP A 214 -5.58 -22.90 -8.30
CA ASP A 214 -5.30 -23.91 -7.29
C ASP A 214 -4.86 -23.24 -5.99
N TYR A 215 -5.33 -23.78 -4.88
CA TYR A 215 -5.00 -23.30 -3.54
C TYR A 215 -4.57 -24.47 -2.66
N SER A 216 -3.35 -24.42 -2.18
CA SER A 216 -2.86 -25.39 -1.21
C SER A 216 -2.28 -24.67 0.01
N MET A 217 -2.65 -25.16 1.19
CA MET A 217 -2.08 -24.63 2.44
C MET A 217 -0.56 -24.86 2.46
N PRO A 218 0.25 -23.82 2.73
CA PRO A 218 1.70 -23.99 2.76
C PRO A 218 2.14 -25.03 3.78
N LYS A 219 2.98 -25.97 3.36
CA LYS A 219 3.49 -27.06 4.24
C LYS A 219 4.47 -26.56 5.30
N LYS A 220 5.15 -25.44 5.07
CA LYS A 220 6.10 -24.87 6.03
C LYS A 220 5.34 -24.07 7.09
N LEU A 221 5.50 -24.44 8.36
CA LEU A 221 4.82 -23.79 9.49
C LEU A 221 5.03 -22.27 9.50
N ILE A 222 6.26 -21.80 9.24
CA ILE A 222 6.58 -20.38 9.23
C ILE A 222 5.78 -19.60 8.15
N VAL A 223 5.47 -20.21 7.02
CA VAL A 223 4.65 -19.61 5.97
C VAL A 223 3.17 -19.67 6.37
N ALA A 224 2.70 -20.80 6.89
CA ALA A 224 1.32 -20.94 7.36
C ALA A 224 0.96 -19.95 8.47
N MET A 225 1.89 -19.69 9.41
CA MET A 225 1.70 -18.65 10.44
C MET A 225 1.60 -17.24 9.84
N GLN A 226 2.36 -16.94 8.78
CA GLN A 226 2.25 -15.66 8.09
C GLN A 226 0.92 -15.53 7.33
N VAL A 227 0.39 -16.62 6.74
CA VAL A 227 -0.97 -16.59 6.15
C VAL A 227 -2.00 -16.15 7.20
N LEU A 228 -2.02 -16.79 8.36
CA LEU A 228 -2.96 -16.44 9.45
C LEU A 228 -2.75 -15.00 9.95
N GLU A 229 -1.50 -14.54 10.05
CA GLU A 229 -1.19 -13.17 10.45
C GLU A 229 -1.72 -12.14 9.43
N TYR A 230 -1.52 -12.40 8.13
CA TYR A 230 -2.01 -11.53 7.07
C TYR A 230 -3.54 -11.50 7.03
N GLU A 231 -4.20 -12.66 7.05
CA GLU A 231 -5.66 -12.74 7.10
C GLU A 231 -6.23 -11.96 8.30
N ARG A 232 -5.70 -12.17 9.49
CA ARG A 232 -6.10 -11.41 10.68
C ARG A 232 -5.88 -9.90 10.52
N SER A 233 -4.73 -9.50 9.97
CA SER A 233 -4.40 -8.08 9.80
C SER A 233 -5.30 -7.41 8.78
N PHE A 234 -5.46 -8.02 7.62
CA PHE A 234 -6.18 -7.43 6.49
C PHE A 234 -7.70 -7.59 6.59
N LEU A 235 -8.22 -8.72 7.10
CA LEU A 235 -9.66 -8.98 7.17
C LEU A 235 -10.31 -8.64 8.53
N ALA A 236 -9.52 -8.27 9.54
CA ALA A 236 -10.09 -7.83 10.82
C ALA A 236 -9.58 -6.43 11.19
N SER A 237 -8.28 -6.30 11.51
CA SER A 237 -7.76 -5.05 12.09
C SER A 237 -7.89 -3.85 11.15
N ARG A 238 -7.61 -4.01 9.84
CA ARG A 238 -7.71 -2.91 8.87
C ARG A 238 -9.15 -2.50 8.59
N ILE A 239 -10.08 -3.44 8.52
CA ILE A 239 -11.51 -3.16 8.36
C ILE A 239 -12.02 -2.40 9.59
N PHE A 240 -11.66 -2.87 10.80
CA PHE A 240 -11.99 -2.16 12.03
C PHE A 240 -11.48 -0.72 12.05
N MET A 241 -10.20 -0.50 11.71
CA MET A 241 -9.60 0.83 11.67
C MET A 241 -10.18 1.71 10.56
N ASN A 242 -10.64 1.11 9.45
CA ASN A 242 -11.27 1.83 8.34
C ASN A 242 -12.50 2.63 8.78
N ARG A 243 -13.32 2.06 9.65
CA ARG A 243 -14.52 2.70 10.20
C ARG A 243 -14.23 4.06 10.88
N TYR A 244 -13.03 4.23 11.41
CA TYR A 244 -12.61 5.43 12.15
C TYR A 244 -11.63 6.31 11.36
N ASN A 245 -11.46 6.08 10.07
CA ASN A 245 -10.41 6.72 9.26
C ASN A 245 -9.03 6.60 9.95
N GLY A 246 -8.77 5.46 10.57
CA GLY A 246 -7.63 5.22 11.46
C GLY A 246 -6.53 4.33 10.86
N ASN A 247 -6.61 3.97 9.59
CA ASN A 247 -5.55 3.22 8.92
C ASN A 247 -4.30 4.08 8.76
N LEU A 248 -3.23 3.73 9.47
CA LEU A 248 -1.95 4.43 9.44
C LEU A 248 -0.96 3.86 8.40
N ILE A 249 -1.35 2.80 7.71
CA ILE A 249 -0.52 2.15 6.70
C ILE A 249 -1.37 1.61 5.56
N ILE A 250 -0.97 1.93 4.34
CA ILE A 250 -1.34 1.23 3.12
C ILE A 250 -0.09 0.48 2.67
N SER A 251 -0.20 -0.81 2.39
CA SER A 251 0.96 -1.61 2.00
C SER A 251 1.60 -1.07 0.74
N GLY A 252 2.91 -0.95 0.73
CA GLY A 252 3.69 -0.57 -0.44
C GLY A 252 3.61 -1.56 -1.61
N ALA A 253 2.97 -2.72 -1.40
CA ALA A 253 2.72 -3.70 -2.46
C ALA A 253 1.42 -3.44 -3.24
N PHE A 254 0.41 -2.76 -2.64
CA PHE A 254 -0.84 -2.43 -3.34
C PHE A 254 -1.64 -1.34 -2.62
N GLY A 255 -1.66 -0.16 -3.19
CA GLY A 255 -2.45 0.97 -2.72
C GLY A 255 -2.64 2.03 -3.79
N ILE A 256 -3.84 2.62 -3.85
CA ILE A 256 -4.18 3.73 -4.75
C ILE A 256 -4.18 5.05 -3.99
N PHE A 257 -3.67 6.09 -4.64
CA PHE A 257 -3.52 7.42 -4.07
C PHE A 257 -3.96 8.51 -5.04
N LYS A 258 -4.58 9.56 -4.52
CA LYS A 258 -4.87 10.80 -5.27
C LYS A 258 -3.56 11.56 -5.48
N LYS A 259 -3.10 11.61 -6.74
CA LYS A 259 -1.79 12.15 -7.12
C LYS A 259 -1.59 13.59 -6.64
N GLU A 260 -2.59 14.44 -6.79
CA GLU A 260 -2.51 15.84 -6.37
C GLU A 260 -2.23 15.98 -4.87
N THR A 261 -2.95 15.21 -4.02
CA THR A 261 -2.76 15.26 -2.57
C THR A 261 -1.35 14.80 -2.18
N VAL A 262 -0.84 13.73 -2.81
CA VAL A 262 0.52 13.23 -2.57
C VAL A 262 1.58 14.24 -3.02
N LEU A 263 1.40 14.89 -4.17
CA LEU A 263 2.30 15.94 -4.66
C LEU A 263 2.35 17.14 -3.71
N LEU A 264 1.19 17.60 -3.22
CA LEU A 264 1.09 18.71 -2.27
C LEU A 264 1.70 18.35 -0.90
N ALA A 265 1.62 17.09 -0.49
CA ALA A 265 2.26 16.59 0.72
C ALA A 265 3.78 16.35 0.57
N GLY A 266 4.33 16.51 -0.64
CA GLY A 266 5.78 16.40 -0.91
C GLY A 266 6.26 15.03 -1.39
N GLY A 267 5.36 14.10 -1.75
CA GLY A 267 5.71 12.77 -2.28
C GLY A 267 6.17 11.78 -1.22
N TYR A 268 6.83 10.70 -1.66
CA TYR A 268 7.46 9.71 -0.78
C TYR A 268 8.77 10.27 -0.20
N ASP A 269 9.08 9.87 1.03
CA ASP A 269 10.33 10.21 1.71
C ASP A 269 11.34 9.06 1.55
N ASP A 270 12.48 9.37 0.93
CA ASP A 270 13.57 8.43 0.67
C ASP A 270 14.50 8.23 1.88
N SER A 271 14.32 9.00 2.95
CA SER A 271 15.13 8.93 4.18
C SER A 271 14.65 7.90 5.20
N THR A 272 13.49 7.26 4.97
CA THR A 272 12.89 6.27 5.89
C THR A 272 12.90 4.85 5.31
N MET A 273 12.94 3.85 6.20
CA MET A 273 12.78 2.43 5.82
C MET A 273 11.33 1.99 5.65
N GLY A 274 10.36 2.81 6.03
CA GLY A 274 8.91 2.56 5.94
C GLY A 274 8.21 3.64 5.14
N GLU A 275 8.59 3.78 3.87
CA GLU A 275 8.09 4.80 2.95
C GLU A 275 6.57 4.77 2.80
N ASP A 276 5.98 3.58 2.88
CA ASP A 276 4.54 3.33 2.74
C ASP A 276 3.75 3.82 3.96
N MET A 277 4.22 3.50 5.17
CA MET A 277 3.62 4.01 6.40
C MET A 277 3.84 5.51 6.55
N GLU A 278 5.06 5.98 6.25
CA GLU A 278 5.40 7.41 6.36
C GLU A 278 4.49 8.26 5.48
N LEU A 279 4.24 7.82 4.23
CA LEU A 279 3.34 8.54 3.33
C LEU A 279 1.93 8.63 3.89
N VAL A 280 1.36 7.53 4.41
CA VAL A 280 -0.02 7.55 4.94
C VAL A 280 -0.12 8.45 6.16
N VAL A 281 0.84 8.38 7.09
CA VAL A 281 0.88 9.27 8.26
C VAL A 281 1.04 10.73 7.81
N LYS A 282 1.91 10.99 6.84
CA LYS A 282 2.09 12.32 6.22
C LYS A 282 0.78 12.85 5.64
N LEU A 283 0.02 12.03 4.91
CA LEU A 283 -1.28 12.43 4.35
C LEU A 283 -2.28 12.79 5.44
N HIS A 284 -2.37 12.00 6.51
CA HIS A 284 -3.20 12.34 7.67
C HIS A 284 -2.81 13.70 8.28
N VAL A 285 -1.51 13.92 8.49
CA VAL A 285 -0.99 15.18 9.05
C VAL A 285 -1.23 16.35 8.10
N PHE A 286 -0.96 16.17 6.82
CA PHE A 286 -1.14 17.20 5.78
C PHE A 286 -2.59 17.61 5.65
N CYS A 287 -3.52 16.68 5.48
CA CYS A 287 -4.93 16.99 5.31
C CYS A 287 -5.52 17.67 6.56
N ARG A 288 -5.20 17.16 7.77
CA ARG A 288 -5.66 17.79 9.02
C ARG A 288 -5.08 19.19 9.21
N SER A 289 -3.80 19.39 8.90
CA SER A 289 -3.15 20.71 9.07
C SER A 289 -3.67 21.76 8.09
N ASN A 290 -4.16 21.34 6.93
CA ASN A 290 -4.73 22.21 5.90
C ASN A 290 -6.28 22.25 5.92
N HIS A 291 -6.93 21.64 6.93
CA HIS A 291 -8.38 21.58 7.05
C HIS A 291 -9.08 20.97 5.82
N ILE A 292 -8.43 20.01 5.17
CA ILE A 292 -8.99 19.26 4.05
C ILE A 292 -9.87 18.15 4.62
N ASP A 293 -11.12 18.08 4.18
CA ASP A 293 -11.99 16.94 4.48
C ASP A 293 -11.53 15.75 3.64
N TYR A 294 -11.15 14.64 4.30
CA TYR A 294 -10.52 13.50 3.65
C TYR A 294 -10.84 12.17 4.33
N SER A 295 -10.74 11.13 3.56
CA SER A 295 -10.84 9.74 4.02
C SER A 295 -9.70 8.90 3.43
N ILE A 296 -9.14 8.00 4.24
CA ILE A 296 -8.21 6.95 3.83
C ILE A 296 -8.91 5.62 4.03
N GLN A 297 -9.23 4.95 2.93
CA GLN A 297 -10.09 3.77 2.90
C GLN A 297 -9.31 2.46 2.78
N TYR A 298 -10.01 1.36 2.96
CA TYR A 298 -9.52 0.01 2.77
C TYR A 298 -10.52 -0.83 1.97
N ALA A 299 -10.06 -1.44 0.88
CA ALA A 299 -10.86 -2.30 -0.01
C ALA A 299 -10.45 -3.77 0.17
N PRO A 300 -11.17 -4.58 0.97
CA PRO A 300 -10.80 -5.97 1.24
C PRO A 300 -10.93 -6.91 0.02
N ASP A 301 -11.73 -6.54 -0.98
CA ASP A 301 -11.94 -7.34 -2.20
C ASP A 301 -10.90 -7.03 -3.29
N ALA A 302 -10.12 -5.97 -3.12
CA ALA A 302 -9.00 -5.63 -3.98
C ALA A 302 -7.76 -6.42 -3.55
N ILE A 303 -7.50 -7.57 -4.18
CA ILE A 303 -6.50 -8.55 -3.72
C ILE A 303 -5.22 -8.47 -4.54
N CYS A 304 -4.10 -8.31 -3.84
CA CYS A 304 -2.75 -8.44 -4.37
C CYS A 304 -2.06 -9.65 -3.73
N TRP A 305 -1.52 -10.52 -4.56
CA TRP A 305 -0.80 -11.72 -4.17
C TRP A 305 0.70 -11.45 -4.11
N SER A 306 1.29 -11.61 -2.93
CA SER A 306 2.73 -11.41 -2.71
C SER A 306 3.36 -12.60 -2.00
N GLN A 307 4.64 -12.86 -2.28
CA GLN A 307 5.38 -13.92 -1.62
C GLN A 307 5.85 -13.49 -0.23
N VAL A 308 5.76 -14.42 0.73
CA VAL A 308 6.30 -14.20 2.07
C VAL A 308 7.56 -15.04 2.31
N PRO A 309 8.44 -14.59 3.23
CA PRO A 309 9.65 -15.33 3.59
C PRO A 309 9.40 -16.78 3.97
N ARG A 310 10.24 -17.69 3.42
CA ARG A 310 10.14 -19.14 3.65
C ARG A 310 11.03 -19.63 4.79
N ASN A 311 11.84 -18.77 5.37
CA ASN A 311 12.74 -19.08 6.47
C ASN A 311 12.78 -17.96 7.51
N LEU A 312 13.26 -18.29 8.71
CA LEU A 312 13.25 -17.37 9.85
C LEU A 312 14.21 -16.19 9.67
N LYS A 313 15.35 -16.39 9.00
CA LYS A 313 16.35 -15.33 8.79
C LYS A 313 15.77 -14.19 7.95
N ASP A 314 15.12 -14.51 6.85
CA ASP A 314 14.53 -13.51 5.97
C ASP A 314 13.31 -12.85 6.62
N LEU A 315 12.50 -13.63 7.36
CA LEU A 315 11.39 -13.10 8.14
C LEU A 315 11.87 -12.07 9.17
N ILE A 316 12.91 -12.38 9.96
CA ILE A 316 13.48 -11.44 10.94
C ILE A 316 13.99 -10.17 10.24
N LYS A 317 14.68 -10.30 9.09
CA LYS A 317 15.16 -9.16 8.32
C LYS A 317 14.00 -8.27 7.85
N GLN A 318 12.92 -8.86 7.35
CA GLN A 318 11.72 -8.14 6.92
C GLN A 318 11.04 -7.43 8.09
N ARG A 319 10.79 -8.12 9.20
CA ARG A 319 10.14 -7.54 10.40
C ARG A 319 10.96 -6.42 11.02
N ARG A 320 12.28 -6.58 11.04
CA ARG A 320 13.18 -5.50 11.52
C ARG A 320 13.00 -4.21 10.72
N ARG A 321 12.93 -4.29 9.39
CA ARG A 321 12.68 -3.11 8.55
C ARG A 321 11.33 -2.47 8.89
N TRP A 322 10.27 -3.26 9.03
CA TRP A 322 8.94 -2.77 9.37
C TRP A 322 8.88 -2.07 10.72
N HIS A 323 9.53 -2.63 11.75
CA HIS A 323 9.59 -1.99 13.07
C HIS A 323 10.41 -0.70 13.06
N ILE A 324 11.52 -0.66 12.32
CA ILE A 324 12.32 0.56 12.17
C ILE A 324 11.48 1.64 11.47
N GLY A 325 10.85 1.33 10.35
CA GLY A 325 9.99 2.27 9.62
C GLY A 325 8.82 2.79 10.46
N LEU A 326 8.18 1.92 11.25
CA LEU A 326 7.16 2.32 12.22
C LEU A 326 7.70 3.31 13.24
N PHE A 327 8.84 3.01 13.86
CA PHE A 327 9.47 3.88 14.85
C PHE A 327 9.89 5.24 14.28
N GLU A 328 10.48 5.24 13.07
CA GLU A 328 10.86 6.45 12.34
C GLU A 328 9.63 7.32 12.05
N SER A 329 8.56 6.73 11.51
CA SER A 329 7.31 7.45 11.17
C SER A 329 6.65 8.05 12.43
N LEU A 330 6.53 7.29 13.51
CA LEU A 330 5.95 7.78 14.77
C LEU A 330 6.80 8.89 15.41
N THR A 331 8.12 8.77 15.34
CA THR A 331 9.04 9.78 15.90
C THR A 331 9.00 11.07 15.10
N LYS A 332 9.00 10.96 13.76
CA LYS A 332 8.93 12.11 12.85
C LYS A 332 7.65 12.94 13.07
N TYR A 333 6.52 12.27 13.27
CA TYR A 333 5.22 12.92 13.44
C TYR A 333 4.72 12.95 14.89
N LYS A 334 5.61 12.78 15.91
CA LYS A 334 5.25 12.77 17.33
C LYS A 334 4.38 13.96 17.79
N ASN A 335 4.57 15.14 17.20
CA ASN A 335 3.79 16.33 17.50
C ASN A 335 2.35 16.31 16.95
N ALA A 336 2.05 15.43 16.02
CA ALA A 336 0.71 15.23 15.46
C ALA A 336 -0.06 14.14 16.23
N VAL A 337 0.64 13.21 16.87
CA VAL A 337 0.05 12.14 17.68
C VAL A 337 -0.52 12.76 18.97
N GLY A 338 -1.82 12.61 19.19
CA GLY A 338 -2.49 13.11 20.43
C GLY A 338 -2.97 14.56 20.39
N ARG A 339 -2.92 15.25 19.25
CA ARG A 339 -3.63 16.53 19.08
C ARG A 339 -5.08 16.25 18.71
N SER A 340 -5.94 16.11 19.71
CA SER A 340 -7.39 16.23 19.51
C SER A 340 -7.77 17.65 19.06
N GLU A 341 -8.76 17.78 18.21
CA GLU A 341 -9.25 19.08 17.69
C GLU A 341 -9.65 20.06 18.81
N GLU A 342 -10.04 19.56 19.96
CA GLU A 342 -10.43 20.37 21.14
C GLU A 342 -9.36 21.33 21.64
N ARG A 343 -8.06 21.07 21.44
CA ARG A 343 -6.99 22.00 21.88
C ARG A 343 -6.79 23.18 20.91
N ARG A 344 -7.33 23.14 19.68
CA ARG A 344 -7.19 24.24 18.71
C ARG A 344 -8.22 25.35 18.94
N VAL A 345 -9.46 24.99 19.23
CA VAL A 345 -10.55 25.95 19.53
C VAL A 345 -10.20 26.86 20.73
N GLY A 346 -9.52 26.30 21.75
CA GLY A 346 -9.11 27.08 22.93
C GLY A 346 -7.97 28.09 22.72
N LYS A 347 -7.17 27.99 21.64
CA LYS A 347 -6.09 28.94 21.35
C LYS A 347 -6.53 30.09 20.45
N GLU A 348 -7.45 29.86 19.53
CA GLU A 348 -8.00 30.92 18.67
C GLU A 348 -8.94 31.86 19.42
N CYS A 349 -9.66 31.38 20.45
CA CYS A 349 -10.44 32.24 21.33
C CYS A 349 -9.59 33.13 22.27
N ARG A 350 -8.32 32.77 22.54
CA ARG A 350 -7.44 33.61 23.40
C ARG A 350 -6.66 34.69 22.65
N SER A 351 -6.64 34.67 21.33
CA SER A 351 -5.96 35.70 20.50
C SER A 351 -6.88 36.80 19.98
N ARG A 352 -8.17 36.81 20.37
CA ARG A 352 -9.17 37.81 19.96
C ARG A 352 -9.78 38.58 21.15
N TRP A 353 -9.05 38.64 22.28
CA TRP A 353 -9.37 39.58 23.38
C TRP A 353 -8.13 40.39 23.77
#